data_191f1193a0bf1c880d5dc4136bb29119
#
_entry.id   191f1193a0bf1c880d5dc4136bb29119
#
_cell.length_a   1.000
_cell.length_b   1.000
_cell.length_c   1.000
_cell.angle_alpha   90.00
_cell.angle_beta   90.00
_cell.angle_gamma   90.00
#
_symmetry.space_group_name_H-M   'P 1'
#
loop_
_entity.id
_entity.type
_entity.pdbx_description
1 polymer ?
#
loop_
_entity_poly.entity_id
_entity_poly.type
_entity_poly.pdbx_seq_one_letter_code
_entity_poly.pdbx_strand_id
1 'polypeptide(L)'
;MSTNTAGTTRTKTNHFINIKNQYGVTKIMKNVTGAGFVSGQPVWLKGRSYEMNLFVGFRVQVRGEDAGDAIVRLTASSIYRIFLNGEFLGYGPARGPHGYARIDEWSLKGKCNPGINTIAVEVAGYNVNSYYLLDQPAFLQAEVVCGARVLASTGGDGERFEARELEHRLQKVQRYSFQRAFSEVYRMSQDYAAWRVGGGFDAQDLETVAQLRLIARCAPYPEFKIMRPLCVRFKGAVEFNPDKPVWADRTIKNIGPKLRGYLESELEDIPFYRVQRLEPKMNVAVNNPLKEGDRLEMADGDFRTLEFTRNNAGFFGATVKCSTPIRLYFTFDELLINDDVSTTRY
;
A
#
# COMPACT_ATOMS: atom_id res chain seq x y z
N MET A 1 41.81 34.81 -50.56
CA MET A 1 40.65 33.96 -50.69
C MET A 1 40.04 33.78 -49.29
N SER A 2 39.00 34.51 -49.03
CA SER A 2 38.29 34.56 -47.77
C SER A 2 37.16 33.57 -47.79
N THR A 3 37.03 32.72 -46.77
CA THR A 3 35.82 31.92 -46.54
C THR A 3 35.23 32.32 -45.19
N ASN A 4 34.10 32.98 -45.30
CA ASN A 4 33.17 33.27 -44.18
C ASN A 4 32.56 31.98 -43.67
N THR A 5 32.60 31.76 -42.36
CA THR A 5 31.75 30.80 -41.66
C THR A 5 30.78 31.60 -40.78
N ALA A 6 29.51 31.55 -41.19
CA ALA A 6 28.40 32.13 -40.44
C ALA A 6 28.07 31.25 -39.20
N GLY A 7 28.13 31.86 -38.04
CA GLY A 7 27.69 31.25 -36.78
C GLY A 7 26.16 31.28 -36.66
N THR A 8 25.54 30.12 -36.54
CA THR A 8 24.11 30.01 -36.27
C THR A 8 23.86 29.99 -34.76
N THR A 9 23.36 31.10 -34.25
CA THR A 9 22.90 31.26 -32.89
C THR A 9 21.55 30.49 -32.74
N ARG A 10 21.55 29.37 -32.03
CA ARG A 10 20.31 28.66 -31.63
C ARG A 10 19.66 29.38 -30.45
N THR A 11 18.62 30.14 -30.73
CA THR A 11 17.67 30.63 -29.72
C THR A 11 16.89 29.46 -29.13
N LYS A 12 17.05 29.23 -27.84
CA LYS A 12 16.19 28.27 -27.07
C LYS A 12 14.82 28.92 -26.89
N THR A 13 13.85 28.50 -27.65
CA THR A 13 12.45 28.85 -27.45
C THR A 13 11.85 27.89 -26.37
N ASN A 14 11.59 28.43 -25.20
CA ASN A 14 10.84 27.71 -24.16
C ASN A 14 9.38 27.65 -24.58
N HIS A 15 8.95 26.51 -25.05
CA HIS A 15 7.51 26.22 -25.26
C HIS A 15 6.86 25.89 -23.92
N PHE A 16 6.19 26.87 -23.35
CA PHE A 16 5.20 26.59 -22.28
C PHE A 16 3.96 25.96 -22.92
N ILE A 17 3.71 24.69 -22.66
CA ILE A 17 2.45 24.06 -23.03
C ILE A 17 1.39 24.48 -22.03
N ASN A 18 0.50 25.37 -22.44
CA ASN A 18 -0.66 25.81 -21.67
C ASN A 18 -1.75 24.76 -21.83
N ILE A 19 -1.82 23.78 -20.92
CA ILE A 19 -2.93 22.85 -20.86
C ILE A 19 -4.08 23.56 -20.13
N LYS A 20 -5.01 24.14 -20.88
CA LYS A 20 -6.30 24.57 -20.34
C LYS A 20 -7.09 23.36 -19.90
N ASN A 21 -7.18 23.16 -18.61
CA ASN A 21 -8.03 22.15 -18.01
C ASN A 21 -9.48 22.64 -18.05
N GLN A 22 -10.38 21.81 -18.58
CA GLN A 22 -11.79 22.11 -18.82
C GLN A 22 -12.65 22.15 -17.54
N TYR A 23 -12.02 22.06 -16.36
CA TYR A 23 -12.68 22.20 -15.06
C TYR A 23 -12.08 23.38 -14.33
N GLY A 24 -12.83 24.49 -14.32
CA GLY A 24 -12.46 25.74 -13.67
C GLY A 24 -12.33 25.61 -12.16
N VAL A 25 -11.17 25.24 -11.67
CA VAL A 25 -10.74 25.44 -10.29
C VAL A 25 -9.32 26.02 -10.32
N THR A 26 -9.24 27.30 -10.52
CA THR A 26 -8.07 28.07 -10.12
C THR A 26 -8.12 28.27 -8.61
N LYS A 27 -7.77 27.25 -7.84
CA LYS A 27 -7.47 27.43 -6.43
C LYS A 27 -6.01 27.74 -6.32
N ILE A 28 -5.73 29.03 -6.26
CA ILE A 28 -4.40 29.60 -5.97
C ILE A 28 -3.85 28.86 -4.75
N MET A 29 -2.71 28.21 -4.90
CA MET A 29 -1.94 27.70 -3.77
C MET A 29 -1.60 28.89 -2.86
N LYS A 30 -2.33 29.03 -1.76
CA LYS A 30 -1.85 29.84 -0.64
C LYS A 30 -0.54 29.18 -0.19
N ASN A 31 0.53 29.96 -0.13
CA ASN A 31 1.79 29.54 0.47
C ASN A 31 1.51 28.94 1.84
N VAL A 32 1.60 27.61 1.97
CA VAL A 32 1.51 26.91 3.25
C VAL A 32 2.88 26.99 3.91
N THR A 33 3.22 28.18 4.39
CA THR A 33 4.24 28.35 5.42
C THR A 33 3.58 27.89 6.72
N GLY A 34 3.85 26.62 7.14
CA GLY A 34 3.34 26.09 8.40
C GLY A 34 2.66 24.73 8.31
N ALA A 35 3.02 23.89 7.35
CA ALA A 35 2.60 22.48 7.39
C ALA A 35 3.32 21.78 8.54
N GLY A 36 2.64 21.60 9.68
CA GLY A 36 3.17 20.96 10.86
C GLY A 36 2.06 20.27 11.64
N PHE A 37 2.42 19.38 12.52
CA PHE A 37 1.53 18.85 13.53
C PHE A 37 1.44 19.81 14.70
N VAL A 38 0.29 19.84 15.36
CA VAL A 38 0.09 20.58 16.62
C VAL A 38 0.70 19.81 17.77
N SER A 39 0.45 18.48 17.79
CA SER A 39 0.86 17.59 18.89
C SER A 39 1.45 16.26 18.39
N GLY A 40 1.05 15.79 17.22
CA GLY A 40 1.46 14.48 16.70
C GLY A 40 2.99 14.35 16.63
N GLN A 41 3.55 13.27 17.19
CA GLN A 41 4.96 12.90 17.11
C GLN A 41 5.14 11.59 16.35
N PRO A 42 6.29 11.38 15.68
CA PRO A 42 6.57 10.11 15.02
C PRO A 42 6.80 9.01 16.05
N VAL A 43 5.99 7.96 16.00
CA VAL A 43 6.06 6.82 16.92
C VAL A 43 6.06 5.50 16.18
N TRP A 44 6.67 4.48 16.79
CA TRP A 44 6.65 3.10 16.32
C TRP A 44 6.68 2.12 17.49
N LEU A 45 6.48 0.84 17.21
CA LEU A 45 6.64 -0.20 18.23
C LEU A 45 8.06 -0.17 18.81
N LYS A 46 8.17 -0.19 20.12
CA LYS A 46 9.41 -0.01 20.86
C LYS A 46 10.51 -0.98 20.42
N GLY A 47 11.66 -0.42 20.04
CA GLY A 47 12.84 -1.18 19.59
C GLY A 47 12.76 -1.77 18.19
N ARG A 48 11.66 -1.53 17.43
CA ARG A 48 11.40 -2.23 16.17
C ARG A 48 11.35 -1.33 14.91
N SER A 49 11.73 -0.06 15.04
CA SER A 49 11.60 0.92 13.94
C SER A 49 12.49 0.63 12.71
N TYR A 50 13.51 -0.22 12.86
CA TYR A 50 14.41 -0.63 11.79
C TYR A 50 14.13 -2.05 11.25
N GLU A 51 13.12 -2.74 11.75
CA GLU A 51 12.75 -4.04 11.22
C GLU A 51 12.15 -3.92 9.82
N MET A 52 12.59 -4.81 8.94
CA MET A 52 12.08 -4.86 7.56
C MET A 52 10.68 -5.49 7.52
N ASN A 53 9.84 -5.00 6.63
CA ASN A 53 8.53 -5.58 6.30
C ASN A 53 7.61 -5.80 7.51
N LEU A 54 7.74 -4.94 8.53
CA LEU A 54 6.87 -4.99 9.69
C LEU A 54 5.61 -4.16 9.44
N PHE A 55 4.44 -4.80 9.60
CA PHE A 55 3.15 -4.13 9.48
C PHE A 55 2.57 -3.86 10.85
N VAL A 56 2.20 -2.61 11.08
CA VAL A 56 1.66 -2.15 12.36
C VAL A 56 0.30 -1.50 12.14
N GLY A 57 -0.68 -1.94 12.93
CA GLY A 57 -1.99 -1.31 13.02
C GLY A 57 -2.00 -0.30 14.16
N PHE A 58 -2.40 0.92 13.87
CA PHE A 58 -2.64 1.99 14.83
C PHE A 58 -4.13 2.28 14.91
N ARG A 59 -4.64 2.56 16.10
CA ARG A 59 -6.04 2.81 16.32
C ARG A 59 -6.24 3.92 17.34
N VAL A 60 -7.26 4.76 17.10
CA VAL A 60 -7.79 5.69 18.09
C VAL A 60 -9.30 5.79 17.95
N GLN A 61 -9.98 6.07 19.05
CA GLN A 61 -11.42 6.30 19.09
C GLN A 61 -11.73 7.76 19.41
N VAL A 62 -12.65 8.36 18.68
CA VAL A 62 -13.11 9.72 18.88
C VAL A 62 -14.64 9.76 18.90
N ARG A 63 -15.21 10.73 19.61
CA ARG A 63 -16.66 10.96 19.61
C ARG A 63 -17.09 11.71 18.34
N GLY A 64 -18.15 11.25 17.70
CA GLY A 64 -18.67 11.87 16.48
C GLY A 64 -19.14 13.30 16.67
N GLU A 65 -19.68 13.61 17.83
CA GLU A 65 -20.12 14.94 18.23
C GLU A 65 -18.96 15.96 18.23
N ASP A 66 -17.76 15.50 18.55
CA ASP A 66 -16.53 16.30 18.56
C ASP A 66 -15.82 16.34 17.20
N ALA A 67 -16.02 15.32 16.37
CA ALA A 67 -15.27 15.07 15.15
C ALA A 67 -15.98 15.46 13.84
N GLY A 68 -17.14 16.13 13.93
CA GLY A 68 -17.98 16.42 12.75
C GLY A 68 -17.29 17.18 11.62
N ASP A 69 -16.42 18.13 11.94
CA ASP A 69 -15.60 18.88 10.97
C ASP A 69 -14.07 18.58 11.14
N ALA A 70 -13.73 17.48 11.83
CA ALA A 70 -12.34 17.16 12.10
C ALA A 70 -11.59 16.71 10.83
N ILE A 71 -10.27 16.85 10.91
CA ILE A 71 -9.31 16.39 9.91
C ILE A 71 -8.35 15.42 10.59
N VAL A 72 -8.10 14.28 9.98
CA VAL A 72 -6.96 13.43 10.35
C VAL A 72 -5.77 13.91 9.54
N ARG A 73 -4.77 14.43 10.24
CA ARG A 73 -3.49 14.82 9.66
C ARG A 73 -2.48 13.75 9.98
N LEU A 74 -1.81 13.20 8.95
CA LEU A 74 -0.84 12.13 9.19
C LEU A 74 0.24 12.05 8.12
N THR A 75 1.34 11.41 8.51
CA THR A 75 2.39 10.90 7.62
C THR A 75 2.98 9.63 8.21
N ALA A 76 3.61 8.81 7.38
CA ALA A 76 4.21 7.55 7.81
C ALA A 76 5.43 7.17 6.97
N SER A 77 6.22 6.26 7.49
CA SER A 77 7.24 5.51 6.75
C SER A 77 6.95 4.01 6.87
N SER A 78 6.77 3.29 5.76
CA SER A 78 6.93 3.72 4.35
C SER A 78 5.63 4.23 3.75
N ILE A 79 4.53 3.47 3.85
CA ILE A 79 3.20 3.80 3.34
C ILE A 79 2.13 3.37 4.34
N TYR A 80 0.96 4.01 4.25
CA TYR A 80 -0.17 3.68 5.12
C TYR A 80 -1.48 3.53 4.34
N ARG A 81 -2.43 2.80 4.95
CA ARG A 81 -3.86 2.83 4.62
C ARG A 81 -4.61 3.34 5.84
N ILE A 82 -5.59 4.23 5.64
CA ILE A 82 -6.43 4.76 6.71
C ILE A 82 -7.88 4.33 6.51
N PHE A 83 -8.55 4.01 7.62
CA PHE A 83 -9.92 3.55 7.69
C PHE A 83 -10.69 4.37 8.72
N LEU A 84 -11.96 4.60 8.47
CA LEU A 84 -12.93 5.13 9.44
C LEU A 84 -14.02 4.09 9.62
N ASN A 85 -14.22 3.60 10.85
CA ASN A 85 -15.20 2.56 11.16
C ASN A 85 -15.09 1.31 10.26
N GLY A 86 -13.85 0.93 9.91
CA GLY A 86 -13.55 -0.19 9.02
C GLY A 86 -13.62 0.12 7.53
N GLU A 87 -14.21 1.24 7.13
CA GLU A 87 -14.28 1.65 5.73
C GLU A 87 -13.01 2.35 5.27
N PHE A 88 -12.52 1.97 4.10
CA PHE A 88 -11.31 2.54 3.52
C PHE A 88 -11.50 4.04 3.19
N LEU A 89 -10.68 4.88 3.77
CA LEU A 89 -10.70 6.32 3.56
C LEU A 89 -9.64 6.77 2.54
N GLY A 90 -8.47 6.13 2.55
CA GLY A 90 -7.41 6.46 1.63
C GLY A 90 -6.06 5.83 1.98
N TYR A 91 -5.02 6.21 1.23
CA TYR A 91 -3.65 5.80 1.48
C TYR A 91 -2.65 6.93 1.19
N GLY A 92 -1.46 6.79 1.75
CA GLY A 92 -0.33 7.69 1.60
C GLY A 92 0.91 7.18 2.33
N PRO A 93 1.87 8.07 2.61
CA PRO A 93 1.89 9.46 2.15
C PRO A 93 2.25 9.57 0.67
N ALA A 94 2.03 10.75 0.08
CA ALA A 94 2.61 11.02 -1.22
C ALA A 94 4.15 11.01 -1.12
N ARG A 95 4.84 10.60 -2.18
CA ARG A 95 6.29 10.49 -2.21
C ARG A 95 6.98 11.81 -1.87
N GLY A 96 8.02 11.72 -1.06
CA GLY A 96 8.92 12.80 -0.70
C GLY A 96 10.37 12.48 -1.01
N PRO A 97 11.26 13.48 -1.01
CA PRO A 97 12.70 13.25 -1.10
C PRO A 97 13.26 12.68 0.21
N HIS A 98 14.49 12.19 0.18
CA HIS A 98 15.20 11.72 1.37
C HIS A 98 15.20 12.75 2.50
N GLY A 99 14.93 12.30 3.73
CA GLY A 99 14.88 13.16 4.91
C GLY A 99 13.63 14.02 5.05
N TYR A 100 12.64 13.85 4.17
CA TYR A 100 11.37 14.55 4.22
C TYR A 100 10.19 13.60 4.28
N ALA A 101 9.11 14.02 4.94
CA ALA A 101 7.83 13.33 4.96
C ALA A 101 6.70 14.27 4.56
N ARG A 102 5.83 13.83 3.66
CA ARG A 102 4.66 14.61 3.25
C ARG A 102 3.50 14.36 4.20
N ILE A 103 2.88 15.45 4.62
CA ILE A 103 1.69 15.41 5.45
C ILE A 103 0.46 15.28 4.55
N ASP A 104 -0.36 14.28 4.81
CA ASP A 104 -1.68 14.13 4.23
C ASP A 104 -2.77 14.59 5.22
N GLU A 105 -3.88 15.07 4.70
CA GLU A 105 -5.05 15.51 5.47
C GLU A 105 -6.31 14.85 4.93
N TRP A 106 -7.03 14.12 5.79
CA TRP A 106 -8.26 13.42 5.47
C TRP A 106 -9.43 14.03 6.25
N SER A 107 -10.38 14.65 5.56
CA SER A 107 -11.57 15.22 6.17
C SER A 107 -12.51 14.12 6.66
N LEU A 108 -12.95 14.24 7.90
CA LEU A 108 -14.00 13.41 8.51
C LEU A 108 -15.39 14.00 8.36
N LYS A 109 -15.51 15.18 7.73
CA LYS A 109 -16.78 15.89 7.57
C LYS A 109 -17.85 15.03 6.91
N GLY A 110 -18.97 14.86 7.62
CA GLY A 110 -20.10 14.06 7.17
C GLY A 110 -19.86 12.55 7.08
N LYS A 111 -18.79 12.06 7.70
CA LYS A 111 -18.42 10.62 7.67
C LYS A 111 -18.49 9.96 9.06
N CYS A 112 -18.48 10.75 10.13
CA CYS A 112 -18.60 10.22 11.47
C CYS A 112 -20.04 9.85 11.80
N ASN A 113 -20.21 8.73 12.48
CA ASN A 113 -21.46 8.33 13.11
C ASN A 113 -21.65 9.05 14.45
N PRO A 114 -22.89 9.21 14.98
CA PRO A 114 -23.10 9.57 16.37
C PRO A 114 -22.40 8.57 17.31
N GLY A 115 -21.85 9.07 18.43
CA GLY A 115 -21.13 8.25 19.40
C GLY A 115 -19.68 7.97 18.97
N ILE A 116 -19.19 6.75 19.27
CA ILE A 116 -17.77 6.39 19.08
C ILE A 116 -17.49 6.05 17.61
N ASN A 117 -16.44 6.67 17.08
CA ASN A 117 -15.87 6.37 15.78
C ASN A 117 -14.45 5.88 15.92
N THR A 118 -14.10 4.82 15.19
CA THR A 118 -12.77 4.23 15.19
C THR A 118 -12.00 4.70 13.96
N ILE A 119 -10.88 5.37 14.17
CA ILE A 119 -9.90 5.69 13.13
C ILE A 119 -8.79 4.65 13.24
N ALA A 120 -8.57 3.90 12.18
CA ALA A 120 -7.57 2.86 12.11
C ALA A 120 -6.58 3.16 10.97
N VAL A 121 -5.29 3.00 11.25
CA VAL A 121 -4.21 3.22 10.27
C VAL A 121 -3.32 1.99 10.23
N GLU A 122 -3.20 1.37 9.08
CA GLU A 122 -2.21 0.32 8.84
C GLU A 122 -0.97 0.94 8.22
N VAL A 123 0.17 0.70 8.80
CA VAL A 123 1.45 1.17 8.27
C VAL A 123 2.31 -0.01 7.86
N ALA A 124 2.75 0.02 6.62
CA ALA A 124 3.75 -0.92 6.10
C ALA A 124 5.15 -0.33 6.31
N GLY A 125 5.86 -0.82 7.33
CA GLY A 125 7.27 -0.50 7.59
C GLY A 125 8.17 -1.39 6.75
N TYR A 126 8.36 -1.06 5.47
CA TYR A 126 9.17 -1.88 4.58
C TYR A 126 10.67 -1.80 4.87
N ASN A 127 11.17 -0.62 5.20
CA ASN A 127 12.57 -0.35 5.55
C ASN A 127 13.57 -0.92 4.55
N VAL A 128 13.29 -0.77 3.27
CA VAL A 128 14.16 -1.15 2.15
C VAL A 128 14.10 -0.10 1.04
N ASN A 129 15.20 0.07 0.34
CA ASN A 129 15.21 0.88 -0.88
C ASN A 129 14.57 0.14 -2.05
N SER A 130 13.75 0.86 -2.81
CA SER A 130 13.20 0.39 -4.08
C SER A 130 13.00 1.60 -5.01
N TYR A 131 12.29 1.43 -6.12
CA TYR A 131 11.97 2.55 -7.00
C TYR A 131 11.05 3.60 -6.36
N TYR A 132 10.36 3.25 -5.29
CA TYR A 132 9.37 4.13 -4.66
C TYR A 132 9.44 4.14 -3.13
N LEU A 133 10.33 3.36 -2.53
CA LEU A 133 10.54 3.28 -1.08
C LEU A 133 11.95 3.74 -0.72
N LEU A 134 12.07 4.26 0.47
CA LEU A 134 13.34 4.64 1.09
C LEU A 134 13.62 3.74 2.28
N ASP A 135 14.88 3.30 2.41
CA ASP A 135 15.36 2.62 3.60
C ASP A 135 15.57 3.65 4.72
N GLN A 136 14.57 3.75 5.56
CA GLN A 136 14.54 4.67 6.70
C GLN A 136 13.65 4.08 7.80
N PRO A 137 13.82 4.48 9.08
CA PRO A 137 13.00 3.97 10.17
C PRO A 137 11.51 4.09 9.90
N ALA A 138 10.77 3.05 10.25
CA ALA A 138 9.32 3.06 10.18
C ALA A 138 8.73 3.95 11.28
N PHE A 139 7.64 4.64 11.00
CA PHE A 139 6.88 5.44 11.95
C PHE A 139 5.47 5.75 11.46
N LEU A 140 4.58 6.07 12.38
CA LEU A 140 3.39 6.86 12.16
C LEU A 140 3.50 8.17 12.94
N GLN A 141 3.17 9.29 12.29
CA GLN A 141 2.93 10.56 12.95
C GLN A 141 1.53 11.02 12.56
N ALA A 142 0.64 11.13 13.54
CA ALA A 142 -0.78 11.40 13.28
C ALA A 142 -1.42 12.24 14.39
N GLU A 143 -2.43 13.02 13.99
CA GLU A 143 -3.33 13.73 14.90
C GLU A 143 -4.72 13.88 14.28
N VAL A 144 -5.73 13.97 15.12
CA VAL A 144 -7.09 14.30 14.75
C VAL A 144 -7.39 15.69 15.32
N VAL A 145 -7.63 16.65 14.43
CA VAL A 145 -7.84 18.05 14.83
C VAL A 145 -9.20 18.57 14.37
N CYS A 146 -9.87 19.31 15.25
CA CYS A 146 -11.09 20.04 14.94
C CYS A 146 -10.88 21.52 15.30
N GLY A 147 -10.69 22.36 14.30
CA GLY A 147 -10.23 23.72 14.50
C GLY A 147 -8.85 23.77 15.19
N ALA A 148 -8.79 24.41 16.35
CA ALA A 148 -7.57 24.49 17.17
C ALA A 148 -7.46 23.33 18.20
N ARG A 149 -8.48 22.50 18.36
CA ARG A 149 -8.52 21.42 19.35
C ARG A 149 -7.95 20.14 18.77
N VAL A 150 -6.99 19.55 19.47
CA VAL A 150 -6.49 18.20 19.23
C VAL A 150 -7.42 17.22 19.93
N LEU A 151 -8.07 16.35 19.16
CA LEU A 151 -8.95 15.31 19.68
C LEU A 151 -8.18 14.04 19.99
N ALA A 152 -7.16 13.75 19.18
CA ALA A 152 -6.27 12.60 19.37
C ALA A 152 -4.91 12.86 18.73
N SER A 153 -3.86 12.25 19.25
CA SER A 153 -2.52 12.35 18.66
C SER A 153 -1.60 11.17 18.99
N THR A 154 -0.55 10.99 18.18
CA THR A 154 0.53 10.02 18.45
C THR A 154 1.54 10.51 19.47
N GLY A 155 1.43 11.74 19.98
CA GLY A 155 2.51 12.32 20.78
C GLY A 155 2.13 12.95 22.10
N GLY A 156 0.87 13.16 22.40
CA GLY A 156 0.62 13.79 23.70
C GLY A 156 -0.76 14.31 23.97
N ASP A 157 -1.30 15.23 23.17
CA ASP A 157 -2.58 15.83 23.48
C ASP A 157 -3.76 15.01 22.92
N GLY A 158 -4.89 15.04 23.64
CA GLY A 158 -6.10 14.30 23.30
C GLY A 158 -5.96 12.79 23.58
N GLU A 159 -6.80 12.00 22.90
CA GLU A 159 -6.75 10.54 22.98
C GLU A 159 -5.46 10.01 22.34
N ARG A 160 -4.90 8.95 22.90
CA ARG A 160 -3.68 8.35 22.37
C ARG A 160 -3.97 7.28 21.35
N PHE A 161 -3.19 7.25 20.27
CA PHE A 161 -3.18 6.11 19.37
C PHE A 161 -2.56 4.89 20.06
N GLU A 162 -3.32 3.81 20.06
CA GLU A 162 -2.82 2.47 20.40
C GLU A 162 -2.19 1.85 19.16
N ALA A 163 -1.24 0.92 19.33
CA ALA A 163 -0.60 0.23 18.23
C ALA A 163 -0.35 -1.24 18.52
N ARG A 164 -0.39 -2.08 17.48
CA ARG A 164 0.01 -3.49 17.55
C ARG A 164 0.58 -3.98 16.22
N GLU A 165 1.36 -5.04 16.28
CA GLU A 165 1.75 -5.78 15.09
C GLU A 165 0.53 -6.43 14.42
N LEU A 166 0.53 -6.45 13.09
CA LEU A 166 -0.50 -7.11 12.28
C LEU A 166 -0.01 -8.52 11.90
N GLU A 167 -0.09 -9.46 12.83
CA GLU A 167 0.44 -10.83 12.72
C GLU A 167 -0.15 -11.65 11.56
N HIS A 168 -1.34 -11.28 11.07
CA HIS A 168 -1.93 -11.92 9.90
C HIS A 168 -1.12 -11.66 8.61
N ARG A 169 -0.20 -10.71 8.63
CA ARG A 169 0.73 -10.38 7.57
C ARG A 169 2.11 -10.95 7.89
N LEU A 170 2.55 -11.96 7.13
CA LEU A 170 3.87 -12.54 7.35
C LEU A 170 4.98 -11.53 7.07
N GLN A 171 5.87 -11.38 8.04
CA GLN A 171 6.99 -10.45 7.96
C GLN A 171 8.17 -11.02 7.15
N LYS A 172 8.59 -12.26 7.47
CA LYS A 172 9.77 -12.89 6.87
C LYS A 172 9.40 -13.62 5.59
N VAL A 173 9.22 -12.85 4.54
CA VAL A 173 8.95 -13.32 3.18
C VAL A 173 9.98 -12.77 2.21
N GLN A 174 10.08 -13.37 1.02
CA GLN A 174 11.02 -12.90 0.00
C GLN A 174 10.70 -11.47 -0.45
N ARG A 175 11.73 -10.70 -0.80
CA ARG A 175 11.51 -9.51 -1.61
C ARG A 175 10.99 -9.93 -2.97
N TYR A 176 10.01 -9.18 -3.46
CA TYR A 176 9.44 -9.43 -4.78
C TYR A 176 10.50 -9.25 -5.88
N SER A 177 11.28 -8.17 -5.81
CA SER A 177 12.46 -7.93 -6.61
C SER A 177 13.33 -6.87 -5.93
N PHE A 178 14.57 -6.67 -6.40
CA PHE A 178 15.42 -5.58 -5.89
C PHE A 178 14.84 -4.18 -6.18
N GLN A 179 13.88 -4.08 -7.10
CA GLN A 179 13.21 -2.85 -7.49
C GLN A 179 11.95 -2.57 -6.67
N ARG A 180 11.41 -3.59 -5.99
CA ARG A 180 10.15 -3.57 -5.27
C ARG A 180 10.35 -3.99 -3.81
N ALA A 181 9.27 -3.93 -3.05
CA ALA A 181 9.25 -4.40 -1.67
C ALA A 181 9.12 -5.94 -1.58
N PHE A 182 8.55 -6.41 -0.50
CA PHE A 182 8.35 -7.82 -0.22
C PHE A 182 7.09 -8.36 -0.90
N SER A 183 7.08 -9.67 -1.16
CA SER A 183 5.86 -10.39 -1.51
C SER A 183 4.82 -10.25 -0.41
N GLU A 184 3.56 -10.32 -0.76
CA GLU A 184 2.48 -10.22 0.21
C GLU A 184 1.95 -11.60 0.56
N VAL A 185 2.11 -12.01 1.81
CA VAL A 185 1.62 -13.27 2.34
C VAL A 185 0.74 -13.00 3.56
N TYR A 186 -0.48 -13.52 3.53
CA TYR A 186 -1.47 -13.33 4.59
C TYR A 186 -1.93 -14.67 5.17
N ARG A 187 -2.04 -14.73 6.50
CA ARG A 187 -2.78 -15.75 7.24
C ARG A 187 -4.06 -15.12 7.76
N MET A 188 -5.15 -15.26 7.01
CA MET A 188 -6.40 -14.57 7.28
C MET A 188 -7.29 -15.40 8.23
N SER A 189 -7.84 -14.76 9.26
CA SER A 189 -9.00 -15.24 10.03
C SER A 189 -10.24 -14.44 9.63
N GLN A 190 -11.43 -14.88 10.08
CA GLN A 190 -12.67 -14.13 9.77
C GLN A 190 -12.67 -12.72 10.37
N ASP A 191 -12.04 -12.56 11.50
CA ASP A 191 -12.01 -11.35 12.33
C ASP A 191 -10.71 -10.53 12.20
N TYR A 192 -9.82 -10.86 11.26
CA TYR A 192 -8.52 -10.21 11.10
C TYR A 192 -8.61 -8.67 11.04
N ALA A 193 -9.73 -8.14 10.60
CA ALA A 193 -9.98 -6.70 10.45
C ALA A 193 -10.88 -6.12 11.56
N ALA A 194 -11.36 -6.91 12.53
CA ALA A 194 -12.29 -6.47 13.57
C ALA A 194 -11.74 -5.28 14.40
N TRP A 195 -10.44 -5.20 14.57
CA TRP A 195 -9.79 -4.10 15.25
C TRP A 195 -10.02 -2.73 14.60
N ARG A 196 -10.34 -2.69 13.30
CA ARG A 196 -10.64 -1.45 12.56
C ARG A 196 -12.01 -0.85 12.90
N VAL A 197 -12.88 -1.63 13.56
CA VAL A 197 -14.24 -1.22 13.96
C VAL A 197 -14.44 -1.21 15.49
N GLY A 198 -13.35 -1.28 16.27
CA GLY A 198 -13.42 -1.26 17.73
C GLY A 198 -13.37 -2.63 18.39
N GLY A 199 -13.15 -3.72 17.66
CA GLY A 199 -12.92 -5.07 18.22
C GLY A 199 -11.62 -5.14 19.05
N GLY A 200 -11.34 -6.30 19.65
CA GLY A 200 -10.20 -6.53 20.54
C GLY A 200 -8.87 -6.01 19.97
N PHE A 201 -8.08 -5.39 20.84
CA PHE A 201 -6.81 -4.77 20.45
C PHE A 201 -5.82 -4.82 21.61
N ASP A 202 -4.86 -5.74 21.50
CA ASP A 202 -3.78 -5.88 22.48
C ASP A 202 -2.68 -4.88 22.12
N ALA A 203 -2.74 -3.70 22.76
CA ALA A 203 -1.81 -2.61 22.50
C ALA A 203 -0.40 -2.96 22.97
N GLN A 204 0.58 -2.60 22.16
CA GLN A 204 2.00 -2.74 22.45
C GLN A 204 2.64 -1.38 22.74
N ASP A 205 3.77 -1.39 23.43
CA ASP A 205 4.51 -0.18 23.76
C ASP A 205 5.02 0.55 22.53
N LEU A 206 4.87 1.88 22.56
CA LEU A 206 5.39 2.78 21.54
C LEU A 206 6.62 3.53 22.04
N GLU A 207 7.51 3.86 21.12
CA GLU A 207 8.61 4.81 21.34
C GLU A 207 8.58 5.91 20.27
N THR A 208 9.13 7.06 20.60
CA THR A 208 9.32 8.17 19.66
C THR A 208 10.48 7.85 18.73
N VAL A 209 10.28 8.08 17.43
CA VAL A 209 11.30 7.91 16.39
C VAL A 209 11.82 9.28 15.96
N ALA A 210 12.98 9.31 15.30
CA ALA A 210 13.55 10.54 14.81
C ALA A 210 12.63 11.28 13.82
N GLN A 211 12.41 12.57 14.06
CA GLN A 211 11.57 13.43 13.25
C GLN A 211 12.20 13.70 11.88
N LEU A 212 11.46 13.45 10.80
CA LEU A 212 11.81 13.91 9.45
C LEU A 212 11.36 15.36 9.25
N ARG A 213 11.93 16.01 8.24
CA ARG A 213 11.43 17.33 7.80
C ARG A 213 10.06 17.19 7.17
N LEU A 214 9.11 17.96 7.65
CA LEU A 214 7.73 17.89 7.20
C LEU A 214 7.48 18.86 6.05
N ILE A 215 6.78 18.39 5.02
CA ILE A 215 6.33 19.20 3.88
C ILE A 215 4.87 18.89 3.58
N ALA A 216 4.14 19.90 3.15
CA ALA A 216 2.75 19.71 2.75
C ALA A 216 2.63 18.82 1.51
N ARG A 217 1.50 18.11 1.41
CA ARG A 217 1.15 17.41 0.20
C ARG A 217 0.86 18.41 -0.92
N CYS A 218 1.60 18.34 -2.02
CA CYS A 218 1.37 19.15 -3.22
C CYS A 218 0.77 18.34 -4.38
N ALA A 219 0.67 17.03 -4.24
CA ALA A 219 0.06 16.15 -5.24
C ALA A 219 -1.43 15.92 -4.92
N PRO A 220 -2.31 15.84 -5.92
CA PRO A 220 -3.72 15.49 -5.69
C PRO A 220 -3.84 14.11 -5.06
N TYR A 221 -4.93 13.89 -4.34
CA TYR A 221 -5.27 12.56 -3.87
C TYR A 221 -5.75 11.70 -5.04
N PRO A 222 -5.39 10.41 -5.08
CA PRO A 222 -5.94 9.49 -6.07
C PRO A 222 -7.46 9.36 -5.90
N GLU A 223 -8.14 9.10 -6.99
CA GLU A 223 -9.54 8.65 -6.95
C GLU A 223 -9.57 7.15 -6.67
N PHE A 224 -10.09 6.78 -5.51
CA PHE A 224 -10.19 5.37 -5.10
C PHE A 224 -11.45 4.73 -5.68
N LYS A 225 -11.43 4.45 -6.99
CA LYS A 225 -12.53 3.76 -7.67
C LYS A 225 -12.35 2.26 -7.60
N ILE A 226 -13.41 1.54 -7.25
CA ILE A 226 -13.43 0.09 -7.37
C ILE A 226 -13.48 -0.26 -8.85
N MET A 227 -12.43 -0.93 -9.33
CA MET A 227 -12.36 -1.46 -10.68
C MET A 227 -12.64 -2.97 -10.63
N ARG A 228 -13.61 -3.42 -11.39
CA ARG A 228 -13.97 -4.83 -11.48
C ARG A 228 -13.34 -5.46 -12.71
N PRO A 229 -13.04 -6.77 -12.68
CA PRO A 229 -12.61 -7.47 -13.90
C PRO A 229 -13.73 -7.45 -14.94
N LEU A 230 -13.33 -7.34 -16.18
CA LEU A 230 -14.23 -7.34 -17.35
C LEU A 230 -14.78 -8.73 -17.63
N CYS A 231 -13.90 -9.72 -17.60
CA CYS A 231 -14.25 -11.11 -17.92
C CYS A 231 -13.30 -12.11 -17.25
N VAL A 232 -13.73 -13.36 -17.21
CA VAL A 232 -12.82 -14.50 -17.07
C VAL A 232 -12.26 -14.81 -18.48
N ARG A 233 -10.99 -14.54 -18.68
CA ARG A 233 -10.30 -14.75 -19.95
C ARG A 233 -10.00 -16.22 -20.18
N PHE A 234 -9.42 -16.86 -19.16
CA PHE A 234 -9.09 -18.28 -19.15
C PHE A 234 -9.57 -18.95 -17.86
N LYS A 235 -9.88 -20.24 -17.97
CA LYS A 235 -10.10 -21.12 -16.84
C LYS A 235 -9.35 -22.42 -17.04
N GLY A 236 -8.93 -23.03 -15.94
CA GLY A 236 -8.22 -24.29 -16.04
C GLY A 236 -7.93 -24.89 -14.69
N ALA A 237 -7.08 -25.89 -14.72
CA ALA A 237 -6.59 -26.59 -13.54
C ALA A 237 -5.08 -26.68 -13.56
N VAL A 238 -4.49 -26.66 -12.38
CA VAL A 238 -3.06 -26.82 -12.12
C VAL A 238 -2.80 -28.01 -11.23
N GLU A 239 -1.59 -28.58 -11.32
CA GLU A 239 -1.09 -29.58 -10.41
C GLU A 239 0.19 -29.06 -9.76
N PHE A 240 0.38 -29.38 -8.49
CA PHE A 240 1.61 -29.05 -7.79
C PHE A 240 2.66 -30.13 -8.03
N ASN A 241 3.77 -29.77 -8.68
CA ASN A 241 4.92 -30.63 -8.91
C ASN A 241 6.08 -30.23 -7.95
N PRO A 242 6.29 -30.95 -6.84
CA PRO A 242 7.34 -30.61 -5.87
C PRO A 242 8.75 -30.73 -6.45
N ASP A 243 8.95 -31.58 -7.46
CA ASP A 243 10.25 -31.87 -8.08
C ASP A 243 10.61 -30.90 -9.21
N LYS A 244 9.66 -30.07 -9.62
CA LYS A 244 9.91 -29.07 -10.66
C LYS A 244 11.01 -28.10 -10.24
N PRO A 245 12.09 -27.97 -11.03
CA PRO A 245 13.12 -27.00 -10.75
C PRO A 245 12.54 -25.58 -10.74
N VAL A 246 12.93 -24.80 -9.74
CA VAL A 246 12.51 -23.41 -9.62
C VAL A 246 13.68 -22.48 -9.96
N TRP A 247 13.36 -21.44 -10.67
CA TRP A 247 14.30 -20.35 -10.87
C TRP A 247 14.31 -19.47 -9.61
N ALA A 248 15.49 -19.32 -9.02
CA ALA A 248 15.68 -18.46 -7.87
C ALA A 248 16.13 -17.08 -8.32
N ASP A 249 15.30 -16.08 -8.09
CA ASP A 249 15.63 -14.69 -8.35
C ASP A 249 16.88 -14.27 -7.56
N ARG A 250 17.58 -13.29 -8.08
CA ARG A 250 18.77 -12.71 -7.42
C ARG A 250 18.45 -12.09 -6.06
N THR A 251 17.21 -11.70 -5.81
CA THR A 251 16.75 -11.21 -4.51
C THR A 251 16.74 -12.29 -3.44
N ILE A 252 16.73 -13.55 -3.82
CA ILE A 252 16.88 -14.68 -2.91
C ILE A 252 18.35 -15.10 -2.83
N LYS A 253 19.02 -15.30 -3.98
CA LYS A 253 20.41 -15.78 -4.03
C LYS A 253 21.44 -14.75 -3.61
N ASN A 254 21.23 -13.49 -3.93
CA ASN A 254 22.18 -12.39 -3.75
C ASN A 254 21.66 -11.33 -2.77
N ILE A 255 20.74 -11.72 -1.90
CA ILE A 255 20.26 -10.83 -0.85
C ILE A 255 21.41 -10.55 0.13
N GLY A 256 21.54 -9.32 0.56
CA GLY A 256 22.57 -8.92 1.46
C GLY A 256 22.50 -7.43 1.80
N PRO A 257 23.52 -6.86 2.44
CA PRO A 257 23.47 -5.51 2.98
C PRO A 257 23.07 -4.44 1.95
N LYS A 258 23.46 -4.59 0.69
CA LYS A 258 23.12 -3.64 -0.38
C LYS A 258 21.64 -3.71 -0.81
N LEU A 259 21.09 -4.90 -0.83
CA LEU A 259 19.69 -5.10 -1.25
C LEU A 259 18.72 -5.03 -0.09
N ARG A 260 19.20 -5.28 1.11
CA ARG A 260 18.39 -5.48 2.33
C ARG A 260 17.19 -6.39 2.09
N GLY A 261 17.17 -7.50 2.75
CA GLY A 261 16.13 -8.50 2.70
C GLY A 261 16.50 -9.65 3.63
N TYR A 262 15.59 -10.57 3.83
CA TYR A 262 15.83 -11.76 4.63
C TYR A 262 16.66 -12.78 3.83
N LEU A 263 17.52 -13.52 4.51
CA LEU A 263 18.20 -14.66 3.92
C LEU A 263 17.17 -15.76 3.62
N GLU A 264 17.43 -16.61 2.62
CA GLU A 264 16.52 -17.69 2.25
C GLU A 264 16.18 -18.60 3.44
N SER A 265 17.17 -18.85 4.32
CA SER A 265 17.00 -19.66 5.55
C SER A 265 16.13 -19.01 6.62
N GLU A 266 15.85 -17.71 6.54
CA GLU A 266 15.01 -16.97 7.48
C GLU A 266 13.55 -16.88 7.01
N LEU A 267 13.29 -17.22 5.72
CA LEU A 267 11.97 -17.02 5.12
C LEU A 267 10.96 -18.05 5.64
N GLU A 268 9.84 -17.56 6.12
CA GLU A 268 8.71 -18.38 6.58
C GLU A 268 7.89 -18.95 5.41
N ASP A 269 7.83 -18.23 4.30
CA ASP A 269 7.19 -18.69 3.07
C ASP A 269 7.89 -18.07 1.84
N ILE A 270 7.96 -18.85 0.76
CA ILE A 270 8.48 -18.41 -0.54
C ILE A 270 7.40 -18.66 -1.59
N PRO A 271 6.40 -17.75 -1.69
CA PRO A 271 5.28 -17.91 -2.62
C PRO A 271 5.75 -18.11 -4.06
N PHE A 272 6.82 -17.43 -4.45
CA PHE A 272 7.40 -17.49 -5.77
C PHE A 272 7.82 -18.93 -6.18
N TYR A 273 8.45 -19.69 -5.28
CA TYR A 273 8.79 -21.08 -5.56
C TYR A 273 7.55 -21.95 -5.67
N ARG A 274 6.56 -21.71 -4.84
CA ARG A 274 5.31 -22.48 -4.88
C ARG A 274 4.55 -22.25 -6.18
N VAL A 275 4.41 -21.00 -6.59
CA VAL A 275 3.71 -20.66 -7.84
C VAL A 275 4.43 -21.25 -9.06
N GLN A 276 5.77 -21.24 -9.11
CA GLN A 276 6.52 -21.86 -10.21
C GLN A 276 6.31 -23.37 -10.30
N ARG A 277 6.00 -24.04 -9.18
CA ARG A 277 5.72 -25.48 -9.12
C ARG A 277 4.30 -25.85 -9.48
N LEU A 278 3.44 -24.90 -9.72
CA LEU A 278 2.12 -25.16 -10.31
C LEU A 278 2.30 -25.37 -11.81
N GLU A 279 1.81 -26.50 -12.31
CA GLU A 279 1.86 -26.87 -13.73
C GLU A 279 0.43 -26.89 -14.30
N PRO A 280 0.19 -26.20 -15.41
CA PRO A 280 -1.13 -26.22 -16.03
C PRO A 280 -1.43 -27.63 -16.57
N LYS A 281 -2.51 -28.23 -16.08
CA LYS A 281 -3.10 -29.45 -16.69
C LYS A 281 -4.08 -29.13 -17.80
N MET A 282 -4.76 -28.02 -17.68
CA MET A 282 -5.76 -27.57 -18.63
C MET A 282 -5.82 -26.04 -18.60
N ASN A 283 -5.83 -25.43 -19.75
CA ASN A 283 -6.07 -24.00 -19.93
C ASN A 283 -7.01 -23.79 -21.11
N VAL A 284 -8.19 -23.24 -20.84
CA VAL A 284 -9.24 -23.05 -21.85
C VAL A 284 -9.63 -21.57 -21.89
N ALA A 285 -9.53 -20.98 -23.07
CA ALA A 285 -10.05 -19.65 -23.33
C ALA A 285 -11.58 -19.66 -23.29
N VAL A 286 -12.19 -18.85 -22.45
CA VAL A 286 -13.65 -18.81 -22.27
C VAL A 286 -14.24 -17.43 -22.57
N ASN A 287 -13.52 -16.36 -22.29
CA ASN A 287 -13.96 -14.97 -22.50
C ASN A 287 -15.34 -14.66 -21.90
N ASN A 288 -15.63 -15.20 -20.74
CA ASN A 288 -16.91 -15.03 -20.08
C ASN A 288 -17.01 -13.65 -19.41
N PRO A 289 -17.90 -12.76 -19.89
CA PRO A 289 -18.11 -11.47 -19.23
C PRO A 289 -18.53 -11.62 -17.79
N LEU A 290 -18.06 -10.73 -16.94
CA LEU A 290 -18.42 -10.66 -15.52
C LEU A 290 -19.31 -9.44 -15.25
N LYS A 291 -20.35 -9.66 -14.46
CA LYS A 291 -21.25 -8.62 -13.97
C LYS A 291 -21.03 -8.37 -12.47
N GLU A 292 -21.53 -7.26 -11.99
CA GLU A 292 -21.55 -6.99 -10.55
C GLU A 292 -22.36 -8.06 -9.81
N GLY A 293 -21.78 -8.60 -8.74
CA GLY A 293 -22.38 -9.66 -7.94
C GLY A 293 -22.07 -11.09 -8.40
N ASP A 294 -21.46 -11.26 -9.58
CA ASP A 294 -21.05 -12.59 -10.05
C ASP A 294 -20.05 -13.22 -9.07
N ARG A 295 -20.18 -14.53 -8.91
CA ARG A 295 -19.31 -15.37 -8.06
C ARG A 295 -18.57 -16.36 -8.91
N LEU A 296 -17.31 -16.59 -8.62
CA LEU A 296 -16.50 -17.60 -9.27
C LEU A 296 -16.38 -18.80 -8.30
N GLU A 297 -16.96 -19.91 -8.69
CA GLU A 297 -16.76 -21.17 -7.98
C GLU A 297 -15.48 -21.83 -8.48
N MET A 298 -14.68 -22.31 -7.51
CA MET A 298 -13.39 -22.92 -7.76
C MET A 298 -13.22 -24.15 -6.88
N ALA A 299 -12.75 -25.24 -7.46
CA ALA A 299 -12.30 -26.42 -6.76
C ALA A 299 -10.80 -26.35 -6.46
N ASP A 300 -10.28 -27.32 -5.72
CA ASP A 300 -8.85 -27.44 -5.50
C ASP A 300 -8.11 -27.64 -6.83
N GLY A 301 -7.00 -26.92 -6.99
CA GLY A 301 -6.23 -26.90 -8.22
C GLY A 301 -6.82 -26.05 -9.34
N ASP A 302 -7.99 -25.45 -9.21
CA ASP A 302 -8.56 -24.56 -10.22
C ASP A 302 -7.82 -23.22 -10.29
N PHE A 303 -7.72 -22.64 -11.50
CA PHE A 303 -7.34 -21.25 -11.70
C PHE A 303 -8.29 -20.49 -12.60
N ARG A 304 -8.28 -19.18 -12.48
CA ARG A 304 -9.02 -18.24 -13.32
C ARG A 304 -8.12 -17.06 -13.66
N THR A 305 -8.00 -16.76 -14.96
CA THR A 305 -7.33 -15.53 -15.42
C THR A 305 -8.39 -14.47 -15.67
N LEU A 306 -8.28 -13.38 -14.92
CA LEU A 306 -9.22 -12.25 -14.95
C LEU A 306 -8.60 -11.09 -15.75
N GLU A 307 -9.37 -10.55 -16.69
CA GLU A 307 -8.96 -9.39 -17.47
C GLU A 307 -9.61 -8.11 -16.94
N PHE A 308 -8.80 -7.06 -16.77
CA PHE A 308 -9.26 -5.71 -16.44
C PHE A 308 -9.16 -4.83 -17.69
N THR A 309 -9.99 -3.79 -17.76
CA THR A 309 -10.09 -2.92 -18.96
C THR A 309 -8.81 -2.15 -19.30
N ARG A 310 -7.91 -1.99 -18.35
CA ARG A 310 -6.65 -1.24 -18.49
C ARG A 310 -5.70 -1.53 -17.34
N ASN A 311 -4.42 -1.19 -17.52
CA ASN A 311 -3.47 -1.17 -16.42
C ASN A 311 -3.89 -0.18 -15.35
N ASN A 312 -3.88 -0.66 -14.12
CA ASN A 312 -4.22 0.14 -12.95
C ASN A 312 -3.13 -0.02 -11.88
N ALA A 313 -2.91 1.04 -11.13
CA ALA A 313 -2.17 0.98 -9.88
C ALA A 313 -3.17 1.12 -8.72
N GLY A 314 -3.10 0.22 -7.74
CA GLY A 314 -4.04 0.22 -6.63
C GLY A 314 -3.87 -0.97 -5.71
N PHE A 315 -4.90 -1.22 -4.93
CA PHE A 315 -4.99 -2.40 -4.07
C PHE A 315 -5.84 -3.46 -4.74
N PHE A 316 -5.40 -4.70 -4.66
CA PHE A 316 -6.22 -5.84 -5.03
C PHE A 316 -7.01 -6.32 -3.81
N GLY A 317 -8.26 -6.72 -4.03
CA GLY A 317 -9.12 -7.29 -3.00
C GLY A 317 -10.08 -8.32 -3.59
N ALA A 318 -10.38 -9.34 -2.78
CA ALA A 318 -11.38 -10.34 -3.10
C ALA A 318 -12.15 -10.75 -1.84
N THR A 319 -13.43 -11.05 -1.98
CA THR A 319 -14.20 -11.71 -0.92
C THR A 319 -14.19 -13.20 -1.19
N VAL A 320 -13.69 -13.96 -0.24
CA VAL A 320 -13.56 -15.42 -0.34
C VAL A 320 -14.48 -16.08 0.67
N LYS A 321 -15.22 -17.12 0.23
CA LYS A 321 -15.98 -18.00 1.09
C LYS A 321 -15.49 -19.43 0.88
N CYS A 322 -15.03 -20.07 1.95
CA CYS A 322 -14.59 -21.47 1.94
C CYS A 322 -15.07 -22.18 3.19
N SER A 323 -15.27 -23.50 3.10
CA SER A 323 -15.68 -24.35 4.23
C SER A 323 -14.48 -24.94 4.98
N THR A 324 -13.33 -24.97 4.35
CA THR A 324 -12.06 -25.47 4.91
C THR A 324 -10.96 -24.46 4.63
N PRO A 325 -9.85 -24.46 5.39
CA PRO A 325 -8.70 -23.62 5.09
C PRO A 325 -8.18 -23.88 3.68
N ILE A 326 -7.96 -22.81 2.93
CA ILE A 326 -7.44 -22.87 1.56
C ILE A 326 -6.24 -21.95 1.42
N ARG A 327 -5.42 -22.20 0.40
CA ARG A 327 -4.36 -21.28 -0.02
C ARG A 327 -4.70 -20.74 -1.40
N LEU A 328 -4.72 -19.42 -1.52
CA LEU A 328 -4.91 -18.72 -2.79
C LEU A 328 -3.62 -18.03 -3.20
N TYR A 329 -3.28 -18.10 -4.47
CA TYR A 329 -2.21 -17.35 -5.09
C TYR A 329 -2.81 -16.32 -6.04
N PHE A 330 -2.34 -15.10 -5.96
CA PHE A 330 -2.67 -14.03 -6.88
C PHE A 330 -1.39 -13.60 -7.61
N THR A 331 -1.41 -13.75 -8.92
CA THR A 331 -0.33 -13.31 -9.81
C THR A 331 -0.85 -12.24 -10.75
N PHE A 332 -0.02 -11.28 -11.09
CA PHE A 332 -0.41 -10.14 -11.91
C PHE A 332 0.62 -9.91 -13.00
N ASP A 333 0.17 -9.59 -14.19
CA ASP A 333 1.01 -9.11 -15.27
C ASP A 333 0.22 -8.12 -16.14
N GLU A 334 0.94 -7.33 -16.93
CA GLU A 334 0.37 -6.43 -17.94
C GLU A 334 0.12 -7.14 -19.27
N LEU A 335 0.83 -8.22 -19.49
CA LEU A 335 0.78 -9.04 -20.73
C LEU A 335 0.68 -10.52 -20.39
N LEU A 336 -0.01 -11.27 -21.22
CA LEU A 336 0.00 -12.72 -21.18
C LEU A 336 1.16 -13.27 -22.03
N ILE A 337 1.79 -14.33 -21.55
CA ILE A 337 2.79 -15.11 -22.28
C ILE A 337 2.24 -16.52 -22.43
N ASN A 338 2.07 -16.99 -23.67
CA ASN A 338 1.45 -18.29 -23.96
C ASN A 338 0.08 -18.43 -23.27
N ASP A 339 -0.75 -17.40 -23.39
CA ASP A 339 -2.09 -17.35 -22.80
C ASP A 339 -2.13 -17.46 -21.26
N ASP A 340 -1.06 -17.12 -20.58
CA ASP A 340 -0.99 -17.16 -19.12
C ASP A 340 -0.22 -15.97 -18.54
N VAL A 341 -0.46 -15.72 -17.25
CA VAL A 341 0.32 -14.75 -16.46
C VAL A 341 1.69 -15.34 -16.15
N SER A 342 2.75 -14.64 -16.54
CA SER A 342 4.11 -15.13 -16.30
C SER A 342 4.42 -15.18 -14.80
N THR A 343 4.91 -16.33 -14.34
CA THR A 343 5.39 -16.52 -12.96
C THR A 343 6.88 -16.26 -12.77
N THR A 344 7.60 -15.94 -13.86
CA THR A 344 9.08 -15.80 -13.84
C THR A 344 9.57 -14.50 -14.48
N ARG A 345 8.69 -13.58 -14.80
CA ARG A 345 8.98 -12.39 -15.63
C ARG A 345 9.60 -11.21 -14.89
N TYR A 346 10.20 -11.35 -13.77
CA TYR A 346 10.73 -10.19 -13.01
C TYR A 346 12.23 -10.20 -12.81
#